data_ea5f512f55922d8288740b7496357392
#
_entry.id   ea5f512f55922d8288740b7496357392
#
_cell.length_a   1.000
_cell.length_b   1.000
_cell.length_c   1.000
_cell.angle_alpha   90.00
_cell.angle_beta   90.00
_cell.angle_gamma   90.00
#
_symmetry.space_group_name_H-M   'P 1'
#
loop_
_entity.id
_entity.type
_entity.pdbx_description
1 polymer ?
#
loop_
_entity_poly.entity_id
_entity_poly.type
_entity_poly.pdbx_seq_one_letter_code
_entity_poly.pdbx_strand_id
1 'polypeptide(L)'
;MLSADPDIKVVGIAAERDTALLTKDVDIVIVDIDTEEIDDVVDLLKNRAPDARICALSAHTQGELMQHCLCAGADAYIVKDSSLQELVAAIKTLGEGQSYVDPRVAASLLRRRGPSKRLTNELSPREREIIRLIAQGLSNRDIGRRLVLSEKTIKNHVSHIFAKIHCTARSQAAVHAIRIGLA
;
A
#
# COMPACT_ATOMS: atom_id res chain seq x y z
N MET A 1 -25.17 4.56 6.10
CA MET A 1 -25.01 5.55 5.00
C MET A 1 -24.77 4.84 3.67
N LEU A 2 -23.74 3.99 3.48
CA LEU A 2 -23.54 3.23 2.24
C LEU A 2 -24.72 2.30 1.91
N SER A 3 -25.32 1.67 2.91
CA SER A 3 -26.50 0.79 2.72
C SER A 3 -27.78 1.50 2.23
N ALA A 4 -27.74 2.82 2.04
CA ALA A 4 -28.87 3.56 1.45
C ALA A 4 -28.84 3.54 -0.08
N ASP A 5 -27.71 3.19 -0.70
CA ASP A 5 -27.61 3.00 -2.15
C ASP A 5 -28.09 1.57 -2.50
N PRO A 6 -29.05 1.41 -3.43
CA PRO A 6 -29.63 0.09 -3.75
C PRO A 6 -28.65 -0.89 -4.37
N ASP A 7 -27.57 -0.40 -4.97
CA ASP A 7 -26.53 -1.20 -5.63
C ASP A 7 -25.42 -1.64 -4.67
N ILE A 8 -25.43 -1.16 -3.40
CA ILE A 8 -24.40 -1.44 -2.42
C ILE A 8 -24.97 -2.22 -1.24
N LYS A 9 -24.49 -3.44 -1.06
CA LYS A 9 -24.80 -4.27 0.12
C LYS A 9 -23.60 -4.32 1.06
N VAL A 10 -23.71 -3.68 2.23
CA VAL A 10 -22.69 -3.81 3.28
C VAL A 10 -22.88 -5.17 3.95
N VAL A 11 -21.91 -6.06 3.79
CA VAL A 11 -21.95 -7.43 4.31
C VAL A 11 -21.32 -7.56 5.70
N GLY A 12 -20.51 -6.58 6.11
CA GLY A 12 -19.91 -6.56 7.44
C GLY A 12 -19.00 -5.36 7.68
N ILE A 13 -18.66 -5.17 8.94
CA ILE A 13 -17.67 -4.20 9.43
C ILE A 13 -16.77 -4.95 10.40
N ALA A 14 -15.48 -4.95 10.15
CA ALA A 14 -14.47 -5.54 11.02
C ALA A 14 -13.64 -4.43 11.67
N ALA A 15 -13.30 -4.60 12.93
CA ALA A 15 -12.33 -3.78 13.61
C ALA A 15 -10.96 -4.47 13.55
N GLU A 16 -9.91 -3.71 13.32
CA GLU A 16 -8.53 -4.19 13.26
C GLU A 16 -8.34 -5.34 12.23
N ARG A 17 -7.59 -6.38 12.60
CA ARG A 17 -7.23 -7.50 11.72
C ARG A 17 -8.24 -8.67 11.78
N ASP A 18 -9.45 -8.42 12.23
CA ASP A 18 -10.49 -9.45 12.23
C ASP A 18 -10.97 -9.73 10.81
N THR A 19 -10.38 -10.72 10.18
CA THR A 19 -10.68 -11.13 8.81
C THR A 19 -11.78 -12.19 8.72
N ALA A 20 -12.47 -12.49 9.81
CA ALA A 20 -13.52 -13.51 9.84
C ALA A 20 -14.70 -13.17 8.89
N LEU A 21 -14.89 -11.86 8.61
CA LEU A 21 -15.91 -11.37 7.68
C LEU A 21 -15.48 -11.43 6.21
N LEU A 22 -14.21 -11.70 5.91
CA LEU A 22 -13.72 -11.84 4.53
C LEU A 22 -14.11 -13.22 4.00
N THR A 23 -15.29 -13.28 3.42
CA THR A 23 -15.78 -14.45 2.71
C THR A 23 -15.49 -14.33 1.21
N LYS A 24 -15.64 -15.43 0.47
CA LYS A 24 -15.47 -15.44 -1.00
C LYS A 24 -16.47 -14.56 -1.75
N ASP A 25 -17.53 -14.13 -1.08
CA ASP A 25 -18.64 -13.37 -1.68
C ASP A 25 -18.52 -11.85 -1.46
N VAL A 26 -17.33 -11.36 -1.10
CA VAL A 26 -17.05 -9.92 -0.96
C VAL A 26 -16.42 -9.39 -2.23
N ASP A 27 -17.09 -8.49 -2.93
CA ASP A 27 -16.59 -7.87 -4.15
C ASP A 27 -15.56 -6.77 -3.86
N ILE A 28 -15.78 -5.99 -2.78
CA ILE A 28 -14.98 -4.82 -2.45
C ILE A 28 -14.71 -4.78 -0.93
N VAL A 29 -13.47 -4.59 -0.54
CA VAL A 29 -13.06 -4.34 0.84
C VAL A 29 -12.57 -2.91 0.96
N ILE A 30 -13.21 -2.12 1.83
CA ILE A 30 -12.75 -0.78 2.16
C ILE A 30 -11.88 -0.88 3.42
N VAL A 31 -10.65 -0.41 3.33
CA VAL A 31 -9.66 -0.49 4.39
C VAL A 31 -9.29 0.91 4.85
N ASP A 32 -9.50 1.16 6.14
CA ASP A 32 -8.92 2.34 6.81
C ASP A 32 -7.44 2.07 7.02
N ILE A 33 -6.59 2.91 6.41
CA ILE A 33 -5.16 2.70 6.43
C ILE A 33 -4.45 3.77 7.24
N ASP A 34 -3.64 3.33 8.19
CA ASP A 34 -2.51 4.08 8.72
C ASP A 34 -1.24 3.75 7.92
N THR A 35 -0.33 4.71 7.80
CA THR A 35 0.79 4.72 6.86
C THR A 35 1.73 3.52 6.91
N GLU A 36 1.76 2.76 7.99
CA GLU A 36 2.77 1.74 8.23
C GLU A 36 2.31 0.29 7.98
N GLU A 37 1.00 0.06 7.79
CA GLU A 37 0.44 -1.30 7.75
C GLU A 37 -0.17 -1.73 6.42
N ILE A 38 -0.14 -0.88 5.40
CA ILE A 38 -0.85 -1.17 4.13
C ILE A 38 -0.38 -2.45 3.44
N ASP A 39 0.92 -2.72 3.44
CA ASP A 39 1.48 -3.90 2.77
C ASP A 39 0.96 -5.19 3.42
N ASP A 40 0.96 -5.24 4.78
CA ASP A 40 0.47 -6.39 5.54
C ASP A 40 -1.03 -6.61 5.34
N VAL A 41 -1.79 -5.51 5.34
CA VAL A 41 -3.25 -5.56 5.17
C VAL A 41 -3.60 -6.02 3.77
N VAL A 42 -2.98 -5.47 2.72
CA VAL A 42 -3.24 -5.88 1.34
C VAL A 42 -2.84 -7.33 1.09
N ASP A 43 -1.69 -7.77 1.60
CA ASP A 43 -1.26 -9.17 1.52
C ASP A 43 -2.26 -10.11 2.21
N LEU A 44 -2.75 -9.73 3.39
CA LEU A 44 -3.76 -10.49 4.12
C LEU A 44 -5.07 -10.59 3.32
N LEU A 45 -5.54 -9.48 2.78
CA LEU A 45 -6.76 -9.42 1.98
C LEU A 45 -6.65 -10.25 0.71
N LYS A 46 -5.55 -10.14 -0.03
CA LYS A 46 -5.32 -10.94 -1.24
C LYS A 46 -5.24 -12.44 -0.96
N ASN A 47 -4.78 -12.83 0.22
CA ASN A 47 -4.75 -14.25 0.61
C ASN A 47 -6.13 -14.77 1.03
N ARG A 48 -7.02 -13.94 1.57
CA ARG A 48 -8.33 -14.32 2.10
C ARG A 48 -9.46 -14.13 1.10
N ALA A 49 -9.41 -13.06 0.33
CA ALA A 49 -10.39 -12.70 -0.69
C ALA A 49 -9.64 -12.25 -1.96
N PRO A 50 -9.06 -13.21 -2.74
CA PRO A 50 -8.18 -12.89 -3.86
C PRO A 50 -8.87 -12.13 -4.99
N ASP A 51 -10.19 -12.31 -5.12
CA ASP A 51 -11.01 -11.68 -6.16
C ASP A 51 -11.58 -10.32 -5.72
N ALA A 52 -11.51 -10.00 -4.42
CA ALA A 52 -12.03 -8.74 -3.89
C ALA A 52 -11.14 -7.55 -4.30
N ARG A 53 -11.79 -6.46 -4.70
CA ARG A 53 -11.13 -5.18 -4.95
C ARG A 53 -10.84 -4.47 -3.63
N ILE A 54 -9.68 -3.85 -3.52
CA ILE A 54 -9.23 -3.18 -2.30
C ILE A 54 -9.31 -1.68 -2.49
N CYS A 55 -10.13 -1.03 -1.67
CA CYS A 55 -10.26 0.42 -1.60
C CYS A 55 -9.56 0.94 -0.33
N ALA A 56 -8.45 1.62 -0.49
CA ALA A 56 -7.75 2.27 0.61
C ALA A 56 -8.43 3.59 0.98
N LEU A 57 -8.81 3.74 2.24
CA LEU A 57 -9.40 4.96 2.82
C LEU A 57 -8.39 5.60 3.78
N SER A 58 -8.03 6.86 3.58
CA SER A 58 -6.98 7.54 4.35
C SER A 58 -7.35 8.98 4.68
N ALA A 59 -6.87 9.49 5.82
CA ALA A 59 -6.95 10.91 6.13
C ALA A 59 -5.94 11.77 5.34
N HIS A 60 -5.01 11.14 4.62
CA HIS A 60 -3.88 11.81 3.99
C HIS A 60 -4.11 12.05 2.49
N THR A 61 -3.81 13.28 2.05
CA THR A 61 -3.82 13.68 0.62
C THR A 61 -2.45 13.58 -0.04
N GLN A 62 -1.50 12.95 0.60
CA GLN A 62 -0.12 12.83 0.11
C GLN A 62 -0.03 11.78 -1.00
N GLY A 63 0.43 12.21 -2.18
CA GLY A 63 0.57 11.32 -3.34
C GLY A 63 1.56 10.16 -3.13
N GLU A 64 2.51 10.29 -2.22
CA GLU A 64 3.46 9.23 -1.88
C GLU A 64 2.76 8.04 -1.21
N LEU A 65 1.88 8.30 -0.25
CA LEU A 65 1.10 7.26 0.40
C LEU A 65 0.16 6.56 -0.58
N MET A 66 -0.52 7.33 -1.42
CA MET A 66 -1.36 6.77 -2.48
C MET A 66 -0.56 5.85 -3.41
N GLN A 67 0.63 6.31 -3.88
CA GLN A 67 1.49 5.46 -4.71
C GLN A 67 1.89 4.18 -3.98
N HIS A 68 2.22 4.27 -2.70
CA HIS A 68 2.53 3.10 -1.88
C HIS A 68 1.36 2.12 -1.84
N CYS A 69 0.14 2.61 -1.56
CA CYS A 69 -1.08 1.78 -1.53
C CYS A 69 -1.35 1.08 -2.86
N LEU A 70 -1.26 1.82 -3.98
CA LEU A 70 -1.48 1.26 -5.31
C LEU A 70 -0.39 0.24 -5.68
N CYS A 71 0.88 0.50 -5.33
CA CYS A 71 1.98 -0.44 -5.54
C CYS A 71 1.85 -1.71 -4.67
N ALA A 72 1.32 -1.58 -3.46
CA ALA A 72 0.98 -2.72 -2.60
C ALA A 72 -0.13 -3.57 -3.21
N GLY A 73 -0.97 -2.98 -4.07
CA GLY A 73 -2.02 -3.65 -4.82
C GLY A 73 -3.44 -3.25 -4.43
N ALA A 74 -3.62 -2.08 -3.81
CA ALA A 74 -4.93 -1.46 -3.71
C ALA A 74 -5.44 -1.05 -5.09
N ASP A 75 -6.73 -1.20 -5.34
CA ASP A 75 -7.38 -0.85 -6.60
C ASP A 75 -7.90 0.60 -6.59
N ALA A 76 -8.12 1.17 -5.41
CA ALA A 76 -8.53 2.55 -5.23
C ALA A 76 -7.89 3.22 -4.02
N TYR A 77 -7.82 4.55 -4.07
CA TYR A 77 -7.43 5.41 -2.97
C TYR A 77 -8.40 6.58 -2.83
N ILE A 78 -8.99 6.72 -1.64
CA ILE A 78 -9.97 7.74 -1.31
C ILE A 78 -9.57 8.45 -0.02
N VAL A 79 -9.80 9.75 0.06
CA VAL A 79 -9.56 10.53 1.27
C VAL A 79 -10.79 10.49 2.18
N LYS A 80 -10.60 10.34 3.49
CA LYS A 80 -11.70 10.29 4.48
C LYS A 80 -12.63 11.51 4.45
N ASP A 81 -12.12 12.66 4.03
CA ASP A 81 -12.90 13.89 3.85
C ASP A 81 -13.73 13.92 2.55
N SER A 82 -13.76 12.82 1.79
CA SER A 82 -14.61 12.69 0.61
C SER A 82 -16.07 12.62 1.02
N SER A 83 -16.93 13.21 0.20
CA SER A 83 -18.38 13.09 0.39
C SER A 83 -18.85 11.64 0.22
N LEU A 84 -20.00 11.33 0.80
CA LEU A 84 -20.62 10.03 0.60
C LEU A 84 -20.85 9.71 -0.89
N GLN A 85 -21.18 10.73 -1.68
CA GLN A 85 -21.41 10.58 -3.13
C GLN A 85 -20.12 10.18 -3.86
N GLU A 86 -18.97 10.77 -3.51
CA GLU A 86 -17.67 10.42 -4.06
C GLU A 86 -17.27 8.98 -3.67
N LEU A 87 -17.53 8.59 -2.42
CA LEU A 87 -17.26 7.23 -1.97
C LEU A 87 -18.13 6.20 -2.71
N VAL A 88 -19.42 6.48 -2.87
CA VAL A 88 -20.34 5.63 -3.64
C VAL A 88 -19.88 5.51 -5.10
N ALA A 89 -19.52 6.62 -5.74
CA ALA A 89 -19.02 6.62 -7.12
C ALA A 89 -17.75 5.77 -7.25
N ALA A 90 -16.82 5.88 -6.31
CA ALA A 90 -15.62 5.06 -6.31
C ALA A 90 -15.92 3.56 -6.14
N ILE A 91 -16.85 3.20 -5.25
CA ILE A 91 -17.27 1.80 -5.06
C ILE A 91 -17.88 1.25 -6.34
N LYS A 92 -18.76 2.00 -7.02
CA LYS A 92 -19.36 1.58 -8.30
C LYS A 92 -18.30 1.41 -9.39
N THR A 93 -17.36 2.35 -9.49
CA THR A 93 -16.23 2.26 -10.42
C THR A 93 -15.40 0.99 -10.18
N LEU A 94 -15.14 0.65 -8.92
CA LEU A 94 -14.46 -0.60 -8.56
C LEU A 94 -15.28 -1.83 -8.93
N GLY A 95 -16.60 -1.80 -8.70
CA GLY A 95 -17.52 -2.89 -9.08
C GLY A 95 -17.54 -3.14 -10.59
N GLU A 96 -17.29 -2.12 -11.41
CA GLU A 96 -17.13 -2.23 -12.87
C GLU A 96 -15.72 -2.74 -13.28
N GLY A 97 -14.88 -3.06 -12.33
CA GLY A 97 -13.51 -3.53 -12.59
C GLY A 97 -12.50 -2.44 -12.92
N GLN A 98 -12.86 -1.17 -12.77
CA GLN A 98 -11.96 -0.02 -12.97
C GLN A 98 -11.28 0.39 -11.68
N SER A 99 -10.19 1.14 -11.78
CA SER A 99 -9.50 1.73 -10.63
C SER A 99 -9.97 3.15 -10.37
N TYR A 100 -9.94 3.58 -9.10
CA TYR A 100 -10.32 4.93 -8.71
C TYR A 100 -9.25 5.59 -7.85
N VAL A 101 -8.93 6.83 -8.18
CA VAL A 101 -8.04 7.68 -7.36
C VAL A 101 -8.74 9.00 -7.08
N ASP A 102 -8.76 9.40 -5.81
CA ASP A 102 -9.33 10.67 -5.39
C ASP A 102 -8.68 11.83 -6.18
N PRO A 103 -9.48 12.67 -6.86
CA PRO A 103 -8.94 13.74 -7.69
C PRO A 103 -8.05 14.73 -6.93
N ARG A 104 -8.28 14.92 -5.62
CA ARG A 104 -7.45 15.79 -4.77
C ARG A 104 -6.04 15.26 -4.63
N VAL A 105 -5.91 13.94 -4.50
CA VAL A 105 -4.60 13.27 -4.40
C VAL A 105 -3.92 13.22 -5.77
N ALA A 106 -4.66 12.89 -6.81
CA ALA A 106 -4.16 12.93 -8.19
C ALA A 106 -3.64 14.33 -8.57
N ALA A 107 -4.37 15.40 -8.20
CA ALA A 107 -3.93 16.77 -8.41
C ALA A 107 -2.65 17.12 -7.63
N SER A 108 -2.44 16.54 -6.45
CA SER A 108 -1.22 16.75 -5.67
C SER A 108 0.02 16.21 -6.37
N LEU A 109 -0.10 15.09 -7.07
CA LEU A 109 0.97 14.52 -7.89
C LEU A 109 1.29 15.40 -9.11
N LEU A 110 0.27 15.97 -9.74
CA LEU A 110 0.43 16.85 -10.90
C LEU A 110 1.08 18.19 -10.52
N ARG A 111 0.72 18.77 -9.37
CA ARG A 111 1.33 20.02 -8.86
C ARG A 111 2.80 19.85 -8.49
N ARG A 112 3.22 18.66 -8.07
CA ARG A 112 4.63 18.32 -7.80
C ARG A 112 5.47 18.13 -9.07
N ARG A 113 4.87 18.18 -10.27
CA ARG A 113 5.56 18.28 -11.56
C ARG A 113 6.03 19.71 -11.86
N GLY A 114 6.62 20.41 -10.89
CA GLY A 114 7.68 21.37 -11.17
C GLY A 114 8.86 20.61 -11.81
N PRO A 115 9.83 21.26 -12.51
CA PRO A 115 10.74 20.58 -13.42
C PRO A 115 11.34 19.37 -12.76
N SER A 116 10.81 18.25 -13.16
CA SER A 116 11.24 16.87 -12.97
C SER A 116 12.36 16.70 -11.93
N LYS A 117 12.02 16.64 -10.63
CA LYS A 117 12.66 15.59 -9.86
C LYS A 117 12.06 14.30 -10.39
N ARG A 118 12.84 13.59 -11.17
CA ARG A 118 12.57 12.25 -11.70
C ARG A 118 11.76 11.50 -10.68
N LEU A 119 10.81 10.64 -11.13
CA LEU A 119 10.35 9.50 -10.35
C LEU A 119 11.62 8.83 -9.83
N THR A 120 12.12 9.33 -8.71
CA THR A 120 13.35 8.81 -8.15
C THR A 120 12.94 7.47 -7.61
N ASN A 121 13.64 6.45 -8.02
CA ASN A 121 13.81 5.18 -7.34
C ASN A 121 14.29 5.40 -5.90
N GLU A 122 13.78 6.43 -5.22
CA GLU A 122 14.16 6.76 -3.86
C GLU A 122 13.44 5.82 -2.93
N LEU A 123 14.24 5.14 -2.16
CA LEU A 123 13.75 4.28 -1.10
C LEU A 123 13.00 5.14 -0.07
N SER A 124 11.83 4.67 0.37
CA SER A 124 11.12 5.25 1.50
C SER A 124 11.97 5.20 2.77
N PRO A 125 11.66 5.96 3.82
CA PRO A 125 12.39 5.89 5.10
C PRO A 125 12.49 4.45 5.63
N ARG A 126 11.42 3.67 5.51
CA ARG A 126 11.37 2.26 5.94
C ARG A 126 12.24 1.37 5.07
N GLU A 127 12.19 1.53 3.77
CA GLU A 127 13.05 0.80 2.84
C GLU A 127 14.53 1.14 3.04
N ARG A 128 14.86 2.41 3.36
CA ARG A 128 16.23 2.82 3.73
C ARG A 128 16.69 2.14 5.01
N GLU A 129 15.83 2.00 6.00
CA GLU A 129 16.15 1.29 7.24
C GLU A 129 16.41 -0.19 6.96
N ILE A 130 15.55 -0.84 6.18
CA ILE A 130 15.69 -2.24 5.81
C ILE A 130 16.97 -2.48 5.00
N ILE A 131 17.26 -1.67 3.98
CA ILE A 131 18.47 -1.85 3.16
C ILE A 131 19.76 -1.61 3.99
N ARG A 132 19.71 -0.71 4.97
CA ARG A 132 20.82 -0.53 5.93
C ARG A 132 21.06 -1.81 6.73
N LEU A 133 20.01 -2.44 7.24
CA LEU A 133 20.11 -3.71 7.97
C LEU A 133 20.57 -4.86 7.08
N ILE A 134 20.20 -4.86 5.79
CA ILE A 134 20.73 -5.77 4.79
C ILE A 134 22.24 -5.60 4.62
N ALA A 135 22.71 -4.37 4.53
CA ALA A 135 24.15 -4.07 4.41
C ALA A 135 24.95 -4.48 5.66
N GLN A 136 24.31 -4.46 6.83
CA GLN A 136 24.87 -4.99 8.08
C GLN A 136 24.88 -6.53 8.15
N GLY A 137 24.37 -7.22 7.12
CA GLY A 137 24.37 -8.68 7.04
C GLY A 137 23.21 -9.39 7.75
N LEU A 138 22.21 -8.66 8.28
CA LEU A 138 21.08 -9.26 8.99
C LEU A 138 20.20 -10.08 8.04
N SER A 139 19.71 -11.23 8.49
CA SER A 139 18.70 -12.00 7.76
C SER A 139 17.32 -11.33 7.77
N ASN A 140 16.39 -11.70 6.88
CA ASN A 140 15.02 -11.17 6.89
C ASN A 140 14.32 -11.43 8.24
N ARG A 141 14.61 -12.57 8.86
CA ARG A 141 14.08 -12.92 10.19
C ARG A 141 14.61 -11.97 11.27
N ASP A 142 15.90 -11.63 11.24
CA ASP A 142 16.52 -10.75 12.24
C ASP A 142 16.08 -9.29 12.02
N ILE A 143 15.94 -8.88 10.75
CA ILE A 143 15.35 -7.58 10.40
C ILE A 143 13.91 -7.51 10.91
N GLY A 144 13.11 -8.56 10.68
CA GLY A 144 11.74 -8.63 11.18
C GLY A 144 11.66 -8.49 12.70
N ARG A 145 12.52 -9.23 13.44
CA ARG A 145 12.60 -9.10 14.90
C ARG A 145 12.96 -7.69 15.35
N ARG A 146 13.93 -7.05 14.68
CA ARG A 146 14.41 -5.71 15.04
C ARG A 146 13.39 -4.63 14.76
N LEU A 147 12.59 -4.80 13.71
CA LEU A 147 11.60 -3.84 13.23
C LEU A 147 10.16 -4.16 13.68
N VAL A 148 10.00 -5.23 14.48
CA VAL A 148 8.70 -5.74 14.97
C VAL A 148 7.75 -6.07 13.80
N LEU A 149 8.29 -6.69 12.75
CA LEU A 149 7.57 -7.13 11.56
C LEU A 149 7.72 -8.64 11.32
N SER A 150 6.80 -9.22 10.57
CA SER A 150 6.92 -10.62 10.14
C SER A 150 8.07 -10.80 9.14
N GLU A 151 8.67 -11.99 9.09
CA GLU A 151 9.68 -12.30 8.06
C GLU A 151 9.09 -12.18 6.64
N LYS A 152 7.80 -12.50 6.47
CA LYS A 152 7.08 -12.38 5.20
C LYS A 152 6.99 -10.91 4.77
N THR A 153 6.64 -10.02 5.71
CA THR A 153 6.60 -8.57 5.46
C THR A 153 7.96 -8.04 5.00
N ILE A 154 9.04 -8.48 5.69
CA ILE A 154 10.40 -8.09 5.28
C ILE A 154 10.74 -8.62 3.88
N LYS A 155 10.34 -9.84 3.53
CA LYS A 155 10.52 -10.38 2.16
C LYS A 155 9.87 -9.50 1.10
N ASN A 156 8.65 -9.02 1.36
CA ASN A 156 7.93 -8.13 0.45
C ASN A 156 8.66 -6.79 0.30
N HIS A 157 9.03 -6.15 1.41
CA HIS A 157 9.84 -4.92 1.35
C HIS A 157 11.15 -5.13 0.56
N VAL A 158 11.86 -6.23 0.78
CA VAL A 158 13.10 -6.55 0.06
C VAL A 158 12.84 -6.67 -1.44
N SER A 159 11.76 -7.33 -1.85
CA SER A 159 11.38 -7.43 -3.26
C SER A 159 11.10 -6.05 -3.88
N HIS A 160 10.38 -5.19 -3.19
CA HIS A 160 10.12 -3.81 -3.65
C HIS A 160 11.41 -2.97 -3.70
N ILE A 161 12.27 -3.08 -2.67
CA ILE A 161 13.59 -2.42 -2.67
C ILE A 161 14.38 -2.85 -3.90
N PHE A 162 14.47 -4.16 -4.17
CA PHE A 162 15.23 -4.69 -5.31
C PHE A 162 14.71 -4.16 -6.64
N ALA A 163 13.37 -4.10 -6.80
CA ALA A 163 12.76 -3.52 -7.99
C ALA A 163 13.10 -2.02 -8.14
N LYS A 164 13.04 -1.23 -7.07
CA LYS A 164 13.34 0.21 -7.07
C LYS A 164 14.81 0.52 -7.41
N ILE A 165 15.74 -0.26 -6.87
CA ILE A 165 17.17 -0.04 -7.09
C ILE A 165 17.75 -0.88 -8.23
N HIS A 166 16.87 -1.57 -8.98
CA HIS A 166 17.24 -2.44 -10.10
C HIS A 166 18.30 -3.50 -9.75
N CYS A 167 18.17 -4.12 -8.57
CA CYS A 167 19.01 -5.21 -8.12
C CYS A 167 18.30 -6.54 -8.22
N THR A 168 19.05 -7.61 -8.49
CA THR A 168 18.53 -8.99 -8.54
C THR A 168 19.08 -9.86 -7.41
N ALA A 169 20.05 -9.37 -6.67
CA ALA A 169 20.72 -10.11 -5.59
C ALA A 169 20.88 -9.25 -4.34
N ARG A 170 20.80 -9.90 -3.17
CA ARG A 170 20.97 -9.28 -1.87
C ARG A 170 22.32 -8.58 -1.68
N SER A 171 23.41 -9.19 -2.23
CA SER A 171 24.73 -8.60 -2.21
C SER A 171 24.80 -7.28 -2.99
N GLN A 172 24.10 -7.18 -4.13
CA GLN A 172 24.00 -5.95 -4.90
C GLN A 172 23.29 -4.85 -4.11
N ALA A 173 22.22 -5.20 -3.39
CA ALA A 173 21.51 -4.25 -2.52
C ALA A 173 22.39 -3.77 -1.36
N ALA A 174 23.18 -4.63 -0.76
CA ALA A 174 24.14 -4.25 0.28
C ALA A 174 25.21 -3.26 -0.27
N VAL A 175 25.80 -3.55 -1.42
CA VAL A 175 26.75 -2.64 -2.09
C VAL A 175 26.11 -1.32 -2.45
N HIS A 176 24.85 -1.33 -2.93
CA HIS A 176 24.10 -0.12 -3.23
C HIS A 176 23.92 0.75 -1.97
N ALA A 177 23.54 0.15 -0.83
CA ALA A 177 23.37 0.86 0.44
C ALA A 177 24.66 1.54 0.89
N ILE A 178 25.82 0.87 0.77
CA ILE A 178 27.13 1.43 1.07
C ILE A 178 27.42 2.62 0.15
N ARG A 179 27.19 2.46 -1.16
CA ARG A 179 27.46 3.51 -2.16
C ARG A 179 26.66 4.80 -1.94
N ILE A 180 25.43 4.68 -1.42
CA ILE A 180 24.58 5.85 -1.12
C ILE A 180 24.73 6.34 0.32
N GLY A 181 25.70 5.83 1.09
CA GLY A 181 26.04 6.29 2.43
C GLY A 181 25.04 5.86 3.52
N LEU A 182 24.32 4.77 3.34
CA LEU A 182 23.38 4.22 4.32
C LEU A 182 24.00 3.17 5.25
N ALA A 183 25.20 2.71 4.99
CA ALA A 183 25.90 1.72 5.82
C ALA A 183 27.39 2.09 5.96
#